data_d656d2b0e37cef574098117e3cd4960a
#
_entry.id   d656d2b0e37cef574098117e3cd4960a
#
_cell.length_a   1.000
_cell.length_b   1.000
_cell.length_c   1.000
_cell.angle_alpha   90.00
_cell.angle_beta   90.00
_cell.angle_gamma   90.00
#
_symmetry.space_group_name_H-M   'P 1'
#
loop_
_entity.id
_entity.type
_entity.pdbx_description
1 polymer ?
#
loop_
_entity_poly.entity_id
_entity_poly.type
_entity_poly.pdbx_seq_one_letter_code
_entity_poly.pdbx_strand_id
1 'polypeptide(L)'
;MAVKNLKRQVLVMTEEEIDAIWQKGRIVPDYDPSKFRKDACGAWIARDKYGDADADFGWEVDHIYPQALGGGDDDVNKRPLHCKNNRSKGDDYPSYKSAVTARGNKNVELERILVVNKNKMEFLNSMYGAPNA
;
A
#
# COMPACT_ATOMS: atom_id res chain seq x y z
N MET A 1 -14.88 6.40 -19.23
CA MET A 1 -14.54 7.81 -18.95
C MET A 1 -14.41 8.08 -17.47
N ALA A 2 -15.43 7.77 -16.69
CA ALA A 2 -15.39 8.00 -15.24
C ALA A 2 -14.26 7.24 -14.56
N VAL A 3 -13.99 6.00 -14.96
CA VAL A 3 -12.92 5.18 -14.37
C VAL A 3 -11.55 5.82 -14.56
N LYS A 4 -11.28 6.35 -15.75
CA LYS A 4 -10.01 7.03 -16.01
C LYS A 4 -9.87 8.28 -15.17
N ASN A 5 -10.95 9.03 -15.00
CA ASN A 5 -10.93 10.23 -14.19
C ASN A 5 -10.66 9.92 -12.73
N LEU A 6 -11.24 8.84 -12.20
CA LEU A 6 -11.01 8.41 -10.82
C LEU A 6 -9.54 8.04 -10.59
N LYS A 7 -8.92 7.32 -11.53
CA LYS A 7 -7.50 6.99 -11.41
C LYS A 7 -6.65 8.24 -11.41
N ARG A 8 -6.96 9.22 -12.26
CA ARG A 8 -6.24 10.47 -12.29
C ARG A 8 -6.37 11.23 -10.99
N GLN A 9 -7.55 11.24 -10.39
CA GLN A 9 -7.78 11.90 -9.11
C GLN A 9 -6.90 11.31 -8.02
N VAL A 10 -6.76 9.99 -7.98
CA VAL A 10 -5.88 9.32 -7.01
C VAL A 10 -4.43 9.73 -7.23
N LEU A 11 -4.00 9.91 -8.51
CA LEU A 11 -2.63 10.29 -8.83
C LEU A 11 -2.33 11.77 -8.59
N VAL A 12 -3.37 12.62 -8.47
CA VAL A 12 -3.21 14.07 -8.28
C VAL A 12 -3.38 14.44 -6.80
N MET A 13 -2.76 13.67 -5.92
CA MET A 13 -2.76 13.96 -4.50
C MET A 13 -1.76 15.09 -4.19
N THR A 14 -2.08 15.89 -3.19
CA THR A 14 -1.16 16.92 -2.72
C THR A 14 0.05 16.29 -2.04
N GLU A 15 1.14 17.06 -1.93
CA GLU A 15 2.32 16.60 -1.22
C GLU A 15 1.99 16.27 0.24
N GLU A 16 1.10 17.04 0.88
CA GLU A 16 0.68 16.76 2.25
C GLU A 16 -0.07 15.44 2.35
N GLU A 17 -0.94 15.14 1.38
CA GLU A 17 -1.68 13.87 1.36
C GLU A 17 -0.74 12.69 1.15
N ILE A 18 0.20 12.83 0.20
CA ILE A 18 1.20 11.79 -0.07
C ILE A 18 2.05 11.55 1.18
N ASP A 19 2.49 12.63 1.83
CA ASP A 19 3.31 12.50 3.02
C ASP A 19 2.56 11.86 4.18
N ALA A 20 1.28 12.18 4.34
CA ALA A 20 0.46 11.56 5.39
C ALA A 20 0.38 10.04 5.20
N ILE A 21 0.29 9.57 3.96
CA ILE A 21 0.29 8.13 3.68
C ILE A 21 1.69 7.54 3.89
N TRP A 22 2.73 8.25 3.43
CA TRP A 22 4.12 7.85 3.66
C TRP A 22 4.43 7.58 5.13
N GLN A 23 3.91 8.44 6.01
CA GLN A 23 4.13 8.32 7.47
C GLN A 23 3.60 7.01 8.04
N LYS A 24 2.75 6.30 7.34
CA LYS A 24 2.23 5.00 7.76
C LYS A 24 3.19 3.86 7.43
N GLY A 25 4.21 4.11 6.62
CA GLY A 25 5.24 3.14 6.33
C GLY A 25 6.07 2.80 7.57
N ARG A 26 6.66 1.61 7.56
CA ARG A 26 7.42 1.10 8.70
C ARG A 26 8.77 1.80 8.78
N ILE A 27 9.08 2.39 9.92
CA ILE A 27 10.39 2.99 10.18
C ILE A 27 11.40 1.85 10.37
N VAL A 28 12.57 2.01 9.76
CA VAL A 28 13.65 1.04 9.88
C VAL A 28 14.80 1.71 10.64
N PRO A 29 15.26 1.11 11.76
CA PRO A 29 16.38 1.69 12.52
C PRO A 29 17.58 1.94 11.63
N ASP A 30 18.30 3.03 11.90
CA ASP A 30 19.52 3.47 11.20
C ASP A 30 19.28 4.03 9.80
N TYR A 31 18.03 4.14 9.36
CA TYR A 31 17.68 4.78 8.09
C TYR A 31 16.84 6.02 8.33
N ASP A 32 17.01 7.03 7.47
CA ASP A 32 16.25 8.27 7.56
C ASP A 32 14.80 8.01 7.14
N PRO A 33 13.83 8.10 8.07
CA PRO A 33 12.43 7.79 7.76
C PRO A 33 11.77 8.80 6.82
N SER A 34 12.40 9.95 6.57
CA SER A 34 11.91 10.88 5.56
C SER A 34 12.28 10.44 4.15
N LYS A 35 13.21 9.48 4.02
CA LYS A 35 13.72 9.01 2.73
C LYS A 35 13.38 7.56 2.45
N PHE A 36 13.49 6.70 3.44
CA PHE A 36 13.32 5.25 3.25
C PHE A 36 12.48 4.66 4.38
N ARG A 37 11.53 3.81 4.00
CA ARG A 37 10.73 3.01 4.93
C ARG A 37 10.51 1.64 4.33
N LYS A 38 9.84 0.76 5.05
CA LYS A 38 9.37 -0.51 4.51
C LYS A 38 7.85 -0.52 4.48
N ASP A 39 7.29 -1.18 3.46
CA ASP A 39 5.85 -1.35 3.38
C ASP A 39 5.37 -2.52 4.25
N ALA A 40 4.07 -2.80 4.22
CA ALA A 40 3.47 -3.87 5.02
C ALA A 40 3.95 -5.26 4.62
N CYS A 41 4.51 -5.40 3.42
CA CYS A 41 5.09 -6.67 2.94
C CYS A 41 6.57 -6.79 3.26
N GLY A 42 7.14 -5.78 3.91
CA GLY A 42 8.56 -5.75 4.24
C GLY A 42 9.45 -5.26 3.13
N ALA A 43 8.90 -4.71 2.05
CA ALA A 43 9.69 -4.21 0.93
C ALA A 43 10.16 -2.78 1.19
N TRP A 44 11.38 -2.46 0.73
CA TRP A 44 11.86 -1.09 0.78
C TRP A 44 11.07 -0.20 -0.17
N ILE A 45 10.75 1.00 0.30
CA ILE A 45 10.14 2.06 -0.49
C ILE A 45 10.90 3.36 -0.22
N ALA A 46 10.94 4.24 -1.23
CA ALA A 46 11.61 5.54 -1.11
C ALA A 46 10.60 6.66 -1.30
N ARG A 47 10.66 7.67 -0.42
CA ARG A 47 9.69 8.77 -0.42
C ARG A 47 9.56 9.45 -1.77
N ASP A 48 10.68 9.68 -2.46
CA ASP A 48 10.71 10.38 -3.73
C ASP A 48 10.36 9.50 -4.95
N LYS A 49 10.00 8.24 -4.72
CA LYS A 49 9.62 7.30 -5.78
C LYS A 49 8.12 7.00 -5.81
N TYR A 50 7.32 7.89 -5.24
CA TYR A 50 5.88 7.75 -5.32
C TYR A 50 5.42 7.73 -6.77
N GLY A 51 4.64 6.71 -7.14
CA GLY A 51 4.08 6.56 -8.48
C GLY A 51 5.04 6.08 -9.55
N ASP A 52 6.29 5.79 -9.20
CA ASP A 52 7.31 5.33 -10.16
C ASP A 52 7.40 3.80 -10.15
N ALA A 53 6.63 3.17 -11.02
CA ALA A 53 6.56 1.72 -11.11
C ALA A 53 7.86 1.08 -11.63
N ASP A 54 8.70 1.85 -12.28
CA ASP A 54 9.97 1.34 -12.82
C ASP A 54 11.12 1.46 -11.83
N ALA A 55 10.93 2.19 -10.73
CA ALA A 55 11.95 2.33 -9.70
C ALA A 55 11.95 1.13 -8.77
N ASP A 56 13.15 0.72 -8.31
CA ASP A 56 13.29 -0.40 -7.38
C ASP A 56 12.53 -0.18 -6.07
N PHE A 57 12.38 1.07 -5.65
CA PHE A 57 11.71 1.43 -4.40
C PHE A 57 10.44 2.25 -4.65
N GLY A 58 9.84 2.09 -5.86
CA GLY A 58 8.58 2.76 -6.20
C GLY A 58 7.43 2.27 -5.37
N TRP A 59 6.53 3.18 -5.01
CA TRP A 59 5.39 2.85 -4.18
C TRP A 59 4.13 3.58 -4.63
N GLU A 60 3.01 3.06 -4.21
CA GLU A 60 1.68 3.56 -4.55
C GLU A 60 0.81 3.52 -3.31
N VAL A 61 -0.33 4.19 -3.39
CA VAL A 61 -1.34 4.10 -2.34
C VAL A 61 -2.15 2.82 -2.54
N ASP A 62 -2.21 2.00 -1.49
CA ASP A 62 -3.05 0.82 -1.46
C ASP A 62 -4.29 1.11 -0.63
N HIS A 63 -5.47 0.81 -1.18
CA HIS A 63 -6.69 0.73 -0.40
C HIS A 63 -6.74 -0.66 0.23
N ILE A 64 -6.51 -0.74 1.54
CA ILE A 64 -6.39 -2.03 2.24
C ILE A 64 -7.64 -2.88 1.98
N TYR A 65 -8.82 -2.32 2.24
CA TYR A 65 -10.10 -2.87 1.82
C TYR A 65 -10.35 -2.33 0.42
N PRO A 66 -10.33 -3.18 -0.60
CA PRO A 66 -10.36 -2.70 -2.00
C PRO A 66 -11.61 -1.92 -2.36
N GLN A 67 -11.42 -0.90 -3.17
CA GLN A 67 -12.55 -0.10 -3.66
C GLN A 67 -13.53 -0.96 -4.46
N ALA A 68 -13.03 -1.94 -5.20
CA ALA A 68 -13.88 -2.87 -5.95
C ALA A 68 -14.81 -3.70 -5.04
N LEU A 69 -14.46 -3.86 -3.77
CA LEU A 69 -15.28 -4.58 -2.79
C LEU A 69 -16.09 -3.63 -1.90
N GLY A 70 -16.02 -2.33 -2.15
CA GLY A 70 -16.77 -1.34 -1.39
C GLY A 70 -15.93 -0.52 -0.41
N GLY A 71 -14.62 -0.68 -0.42
CA GLY A 71 -13.72 0.11 0.43
C GLY A 71 -13.74 1.58 0.04
N GLY A 72 -13.72 2.45 1.03
CA GLY A 72 -13.74 3.88 0.84
C GLY A 72 -12.35 4.51 0.84
N ASP A 73 -12.34 5.83 0.67
CA ASP A 73 -11.13 6.63 0.62
C ASP A 73 -10.76 7.23 1.97
N ASP A 74 -11.28 6.64 3.05
CA ASP A 74 -10.97 7.06 4.40
C ASP A 74 -9.49 6.85 4.70
N ASP A 75 -8.93 7.74 5.50
CA ASP A 75 -7.50 7.70 5.81
C ASP A 75 -7.06 6.34 6.36
N VAL A 76 -7.87 5.74 7.24
CA VAL A 76 -7.55 4.46 7.87
C VAL A 76 -7.45 3.31 6.86
N ASN A 77 -8.02 3.48 5.67
CA ASN A 77 -8.03 2.46 4.62
C ASN A 77 -6.89 2.62 3.62
N LYS A 78 -6.02 3.59 3.79
CA LYS A 78 -4.93 3.84 2.85
C LYS A 78 -3.58 3.59 3.51
N ARG A 79 -2.65 3.03 2.74
CA ARG A 79 -1.29 2.77 3.20
C ARG A 79 -0.34 2.79 2.01
N PRO A 80 0.97 3.01 2.25
CA PRO A 80 1.94 2.89 1.18
C PRO A 80 2.23 1.41 0.91
N LEU A 81 2.34 1.05 -0.35
CA LEU A 81 2.70 -0.31 -0.74
C LEU A 81 3.59 -0.25 -1.96
N HIS A 82 4.65 -1.05 -1.98
CA HIS A 82 5.52 -1.14 -3.15
C HIS A 82 4.68 -1.43 -4.40
N CYS A 83 5.04 -0.81 -5.51
CA CYS A 83 4.25 -0.93 -6.74
C CYS A 83 3.98 -2.38 -7.13
N LYS A 84 4.99 -3.25 -7.03
CA LYS A 84 4.83 -4.66 -7.38
C LYS A 84 3.93 -5.40 -6.39
N ASN A 85 4.02 -5.06 -5.10
CA ASN A 85 3.15 -5.65 -4.10
C ASN A 85 1.71 -5.18 -4.27
N ASN A 86 1.53 -3.90 -4.61
CA ASN A 86 0.20 -3.36 -4.84
C ASN A 86 -0.49 -4.04 -6.01
N ARG A 87 0.23 -4.26 -7.09
CA ARG A 87 -0.30 -4.94 -8.28
C ARG A 87 -0.56 -6.40 -8.03
N SER A 88 0.31 -7.06 -7.28
CA SER A 88 0.11 -8.46 -6.90
C SER A 88 -1.11 -8.63 -6.01
N LYS A 89 -1.32 -7.71 -5.07
CA LYS A 89 -2.49 -7.73 -4.20
C LYS A 89 -3.79 -7.56 -4.98
N GLY A 90 -3.82 -6.62 -5.94
CA GLY A 90 -5.02 -6.32 -6.68
C GLY A 90 -6.19 -6.00 -5.75
N ASP A 91 -7.32 -6.68 -5.95
CA ASP A 91 -8.54 -6.50 -5.17
C ASP A 91 -8.70 -7.57 -4.08
N ASP A 92 -7.66 -8.28 -3.74
CA ASP A 92 -7.72 -9.33 -2.73
C ASP A 92 -7.72 -8.77 -1.32
N TYR A 93 -8.58 -9.32 -0.47
CA TYR A 93 -8.74 -8.92 0.92
C TYR A 93 -9.55 -9.97 1.67
N PRO A 94 -9.23 -10.33 2.89
CA PRO A 94 -8.10 -9.88 3.69
C PRO A 94 -6.79 -10.60 3.39
N SER A 95 -6.84 -11.71 2.68
CA SER A 95 -5.66 -12.46 2.25
C SER A 95 -5.23 -11.98 0.88
N TYR A 96 -3.94 -11.81 0.68
CA TYR A 96 -3.42 -11.31 -0.60
C TYR A 96 -2.00 -11.82 -0.82
N LYS A 97 -1.56 -11.79 -2.07
CA LYS A 97 -0.23 -12.22 -2.45
C LYS A 97 0.70 -11.02 -2.59
N SER A 98 1.86 -11.09 -1.97
CA SER A 98 2.94 -10.13 -2.17
C SER A 98 3.92 -10.64 -3.22
N ALA A 99 4.70 -9.73 -3.79
CA ALA A 99 5.62 -10.04 -4.89
C ALA A 99 7.08 -9.82 -4.52
N VAL A 100 7.37 -8.83 -3.67
CA VAL A 100 8.74 -8.45 -3.30
C VAL A 100 8.83 -8.17 -1.82
N THR A 101 10.03 -8.39 -1.26
CA THR A 101 10.34 -8.05 0.12
C THR A 101 11.82 -7.67 0.22
N ALA A 102 12.22 -7.07 1.33
CA ALA A 102 13.61 -6.67 1.51
C ALA A 102 14.52 -7.85 1.81
N ARG A 103 15.72 -7.79 1.27
CA ARG A 103 16.85 -8.61 1.70
C ARG A 103 18.02 -7.66 1.85
N GLY A 104 18.39 -7.35 3.10
CA GLY A 104 19.37 -6.31 3.36
C GLY A 104 18.86 -4.96 2.87
N ASN A 105 19.66 -4.26 2.08
CA ASN A 105 19.30 -2.95 1.55
C ASN A 105 18.70 -3.01 0.14
N LYS A 106 18.24 -4.19 -0.29
CA LYS A 106 17.64 -4.39 -1.61
C LYS A 106 16.29 -5.05 -1.47
N ASN A 107 15.46 -4.96 -2.51
CA ASN A 107 14.25 -5.75 -2.65
C ASN A 107 14.54 -6.97 -3.52
N VAL A 108 13.95 -8.10 -3.15
CA VAL A 108 14.05 -9.34 -3.93
C VAL A 108 12.66 -9.87 -4.22
N GLU A 109 12.52 -10.60 -5.31
CA GLU A 109 11.28 -11.26 -5.64
C GLU A 109 11.05 -12.43 -4.69
N LEU A 110 9.88 -12.43 -4.05
CA LEU A 110 9.48 -13.50 -3.15
C LEU A 110 7.97 -13.45 -3.00
N GLU A 111 7.29 -14.45 -3.56
CA GLU A 111 5.84 -14.53 -3.40
C GLU A 111 5.49 -15.11 -2.05
N ARG A 112 4.58 -14.43 -1.35
CA ARG A 112 4.05 -14.90 -0.08
C ARG A 112 2.58 -14.57 0.01
N ILE A 113 1.84 -15.40 0.72
CA ILE A 113 0.45 -15.10 1.06
C ILE A 113 0.47 -14.38 2.41
N LEU A 114 -0.03 -13.17 2.43
CA LEU A 114 -0.12 -12.36 3.63
C LEU A 114 -1.59 -12.10 3.97
N VAL A 115 -1.84 -11.75 5.21
CA VAL A 115 -3.19 -11.44 5.68
C VAL A 115 -3.14 -10.10 6.37
N VAL A 116 -4.15 -9.25 6.10
CA VAL A 116 -4.27 -7.97 6.79
C VAL A 116 -4.33 -8.23 8.29
N ASN A 117 -3.65 -7.37 9.07
CA ASN A 117 -3.65 -7.45 10.52
C ASN A 117 -5.07 -7.59 11.07
N LYS A 118 -5.26 -8.50 12.03
CA LYS A 118 -6.59 -8.83 12.54
C LYS A 118 -7.35 -7.61 13.06
N ASN A 119 -6.70 -6.77 13.83
CA ASN A 119 -7.35 -5.58 14.38
C ASN A 119 -7.76 -4.61 13.29
N LYS A 120 -6.89 -4.42 12.29
CA LYS A 120 -7.20 -3.57 11.15
C LYS A 120 -8.34 -4.16 10.33
N MET A 121 -8.33 -5.47 10.11
CA MET A 121 -9.39 -6.15 9.36
C MET A 121 -10.74 -5.99 10.05
N GLU A 122 -10.78 -6.21 11.37
CA GLU A 122 -12.03 -6.06 12.12
C GLU A 122 -12.55 -4.62 12.03
N PHE A 123 -11.65 -3.64 12.14
CA PHE A 123 -12.02 -2.24 12.05
C PHE A 123 -12.57 -1.90 10.66
N LEU A 124 -11.89 -2.32 9.61
CA LEU A 124 -12.33 -2.05 8.24
C LEU A 124 -13.64 -2.77 7.92
N ASN A 125 -13.80 -4.00 8.40
CA ASN A 125 -15.04 -4.74 8.22
C ASN A 125 -16.21 -4.05 8.94
N SER A 126 -15.95 -3.41 10.08
CA SER A 126 -16.98 -2.65 10.76
C SER A 126 -17.41 -1.40 9.99
N MET A 127 -16.48 -0.81 9.23
CA MET A 127 -16.77 0.36 8.41
C MET A 127 -17.44 0.03 7.09
N TYR A 128 -17.00 -1.03 6.42
CA TYR A 128 -17.37 -1.31 5.03
C TYR A 128 -18.16 -2.61 4.86
N GLY A 129 -18.27 -3.42 5.90
CA GLY A 129 -18.94 -4.70 5.84
C GLY A 129 -17.98 -5.87 5.67
N ALA A 130 -18.42 -7.08 6.02
CA ALA A 130 -17.63 -8.27 5.80
C ALA A 130 -17.66 -8.62 4.30
N PRO A 131 -16.48 -8.86 3.66
CA PRO A 131 -16.43 -9.00 2.19
C PRO A 131 -17.24 -10.15 1.62
N ASN A 132 -17.47 -11.20 2.40
CA ASN A 132 -18.17 -12.41 1.93
C ASN A 132 -19.49 -12.62 2.64
N ALA A 133 -20.06 -11.57 3.20
CA ALA A 133 -21.36 -11.64 3.87
C ALA A 133 -22.52 -11.65 2.89
#